data_68642221e01d2ac96062d3b2bc567ee3
#
_entry.id   68642221e01d2ac96062d3b2bc567ee3
#
_cell.length_a   1.000
_cell.length_b   1.000
_cell.length_c   1.000
_cell.angle_alpha   90.00
_cell.angle_beta   90.00
_cell.angle_gamma   90.00
#
_symmetry.space_group_name_H-M   'P 1'
#
loop_
_entity.id
_entity.type
_entity.pdbx_description
1 polymer ?
#
loop_
_entity_poly.entity_id
_entity_poly.type
_entity_poly.pdbx_seq_one_letter_code
_entity_poly.pdbx_strand_id
1 'polypeptide(L)'
;MKYNLIFYLSKKTSYCEKALKKALSPIGGEAHLITSATTPVDLGAQVSRSLRICPLTVIIGGFNSFEDDNLRVVLSRVFSNSSLTLDNMRKLSAESGNEGYIIRDRNQILLALPDSPEDITEMCGEELLEYIDSKLSSVNG
;
A
#
# COMPACT_ATOMS: atom_id res chain seq x y z
N MET A 1 10.09 3.27 -11.47
CA MET A 1 9.07 2.32 -10.98
C MET A 1 7.74 3.02 -10.80
N LYS A 2 6.70 2.46 -11.40
CA LYS A 2 5.35 3.03 -11.30
C LYS A 2 4.54 2.39 -10.19
N TYR A 3 3.75 3.21 -9.50
CA TYR A 3 2.84 2.71 -8.47
C TYR A 3 1.47 3.37 -8.60
N ASN A 4 0.44 2.66 -8.12
CA ASN A 4 -0.89 3.23 -7.95
C ASN A 4 -1.10 3.54 -6.48
N LEU A 5 -1.70 4.69 -6.19
CA LEU A 5 -2.04 5.11 -4.84
C LEU A 5 -3.55 5.15 -4.69
N ILE A 6 -4.07 4.43 -3.69
CA ILE A 6 -5.49 4.39 -3.39
C ILE A 6 -5.70 4.90 -1.96
N PHE A 7 -6.46 5.97 -1.81
CA PHE A 7 -6.86 6.44 -0.49
C PHE A 7 -8.16 5.74 -0.09
N TYR A 8 -8.15 5.08 1.06
CA TYR A 8 -9.32 4.38 1.56
C TYR A 8 -9.74 4.95 2.91
N LEU A 9 -10.89 5.64 2.92
CA LEU A 9 -11.43 6.29 4.12
C LEU A 9 -10.38 7.21 4.77
N SER A 10 -9.58 7.86 3.97
CA SER A 10 -8.50 8.73 4.41
C SER A 10 -8.98 10.17 4.54
N LYS A 11 -8.47 10.88 5.56
CA LYS A 11 -8.82 12.28 5.80
C LYS A 11 -7.67 13.23 5.46
N LYS A 12 -6.44 12.75 5.52
CA LYS A 12 -5.24 13.57 5.32
C LYS A 12 -4.59 13.32 3.96
N THR A 13 -5.42 13.21 2.91
CA THR A 13 -4.96 12.77 1.59
C THR A 13 -3.81 13.60 1.04
N SER A 14 -3.92 14.93 1.10
CA SER A 14 -2.91 15.84 0.57
C SER A 14 -1.55 15.66 1.25
N TYR A 15 -1.56 15.60 2.56
CA TYR A 15 -0.34 15.45 3.35
C TYR A 15 0.28 14.06 3.18
N CYS A 16 -0.56 13.04 3.13
CA CYS A 16 -0.10 11.67 2.95
C CYS A 16 0.47 11.43 1.55
N GLU A 17 -0.17 12.00 0.53
CA GLU A 17 0.34 11.92 -0.84
C GLU A 17 1.73 12.53 -0.94
N LYS A 18 1.92 13.70 -0.35
CA LYS A 18 3.20 14.41 -0.34
C LYS A 18 4.28 13.60 0.38
N ALA A 19 3.93 13.04 1.54
CA ALA A 19 4.86 12.21 2.32
C ALA A 19 5.27 10.96 1.54
N LEU A 20 4.32 10.30 0.89
CA LEU A 20 4.59 9.10 0.12
C LEU A 20 5.47 9.38 -1.10
N LYS A 21 5.15 10.45 -1.85
CA LYS A 21 5.96 10.83 -3.02
C LYS A 21 7.39 11.10 -2.64
N LYS A 22 7.59 11.81 -1.54
CA LYS A 22 8.93 12.10 -1.03
C LYS A 22 9.64 10.82 -0.60
N ALA A 23 8.93 9.93 0.09
CA ALA A 23 9.50 8.69 0.59
C ALA A 23 9.93 7.74 -0.52
N LEU A 24 9.16 7.65 -1.60
CA LEU A 24 9.47 6.74 -2.72
C LEU A 24 10.40 7.34 -3.77
N SER A 25 10.70 8.63 -3.65
CA SER A 25 11.60 9.32 -4.60
C SER A 25 12.97 8.66 -4.72
N PRO A 26 13.64 8.24 -3.62
CA PRO A 26 14.97 7.63 -3.73
C PRO A 26 15.03 6.36 -4.58
N ILE A 27 13.93 5.64 -4.72
CA ILE A 27 13.89 4.43 -5.55
C ILE A 27 13.20 4.67 -6.89
N GLY A 28 13.05 5.94 -7.28
CA GLY A 28 12.48 6.30 -8.57
C GLY A 28 10.98 6.07 -8.70
N GLY A 29 10.27 6.13 -7.58
CA GLY A 29 8.82 5.92 -7.57
C GLY A 29 8.07 7.04 -8.27
N GLU A 30 7.17 6.68 -9.18
CA GLU A 30 6.30 7.62 -9.90
C GLU A 30 4.84 7.15 -9.80
N ALA A 31 3.97 8.06 -9.36
CA ALA A 31 2.55 7.75 -9.27
C ALA A 31 1.95 7.63 -10.67
N HIS A 32 1.41 6.47 -10.98
CA HIS A 32 0.72 6.23 -12.24
C HIS A 32 -0.73 6.69 -12.15
N LEU A 33 -1.40 6.33 -11.06
CA LEU A 33 -2.79 6.67 -10.82
C LEU A 33 -3.00 6.92 -9.33
N ILE A 34 -3.76 7.98 -9.01
CA ILE A 34 -4.11 8.30 -7.63
C ILE A 34 -5.63 8.34 -7.56
N THR A 35 -6.21 7.48 -6.74
CA THR A 35 -7.66 7.35 -6.63
C THR A 35 -8.11 7.29 -5.17
N SER A 36 -9.41 7.30 -4.95
CA SER A 36 -10.01 7.16 -3.63
C SER A 36 -11.11 6.11 -3.66
N ALA A 37 -11.27 5.41 -2.56
CA ALA A 37 -12.36 4.46 -2.37
C ALA A 37 -13.01 4.72 -1.02
N THR A 38 -14.33 4.59 -0.95
CA THR A 38 -15.09 4.83 0.29
C THR A 38 -15.88 3.60 0.72
N THR A 39 -15.89 2.56 -0.10
CA THR A 39 -16.58 1.31 0.22
C THR A 39 -15.62 0.12 0.04
N PRO A 40 -15.84 -0.97 0.78
CA PRO A 40 -15.02 -2.19 0.62
C PRO A 40 -15.07 -2.75 -0.80
N VAL A 41 -16.22 -2.71 -1.44
CA VAL A 41 -16.39 -3.24 -2.81
C VAL A 41 -15.55 -2.43 -3.80
N ASP A 42 -15.60 -1.11 -3.70
CA ASP A 42 -14.82 -0.24 -4.59
C ASP A 42 -13.33 -0.42 -4.35
N LEU A 43 -12.90 -0.49 -3.09
CA LEU A 43 -11.50 -0.71 -2.78
C LEU A 43 -11.02 -2.04 -3.37
N GLY A 44 -11.77 -3.11 -3.20
CA GLY A 44 -11.43 -4.42 -3.74
C GLY A 44 -11.28 -4.40 -5.25
N ALA A 45 -12.19 -3.72 -5.95
CA ALA A 45 -12.12 -3.60 -7.40
C ALA A 45 -10.88 -2.82 -7.85
N GLN A 46 -10.56 -1.71 -7.15
CA GLN A 46 -9.39 -0.90 -7.49
C GLN A 46 -8.08 -1.64 -7.22
N VAL A 47 -8.00 -2.37 -6.10
CA VAL A 47 -6.82 -3.16 -5.78
C VAL A 47 -6.60 -4.24 -6.83
N SER A 48 -7.64 -4.99 -7.20
CA SER A 48 -7.54 -6.03 -8.21
C SER A 48 -7.08 -5.48 -9.55
N ARG A 49 -7.57 -4.31 -9.93
CA ARG A 49 -7.16 -3.66 -11.17
C ARG A 49 -5.71 -3.21 -11.10
N SER A 50 -5.32 -2.60 -9.99
CA SER A 50 -3.96 -2.09 -9.80
C SER A 50 -2.92 -3.21 -9.87
N LEU A 51 -3.21 -4.36 -9.26
CA LEU A 51 -2.31 -5.50 -9.26
C LEU A 51 -2.02 -6.05 -10.66
N ARG A 52 -2.88 -5.74 -11.64
CA ARG A 52 -2.66 -6.14 -13.04
C ARG A 52 -1.83 -5.12 -13.83
N ILE A 53 -1.77 -3.89 -13.36
CA ILE A 53 -1.21 -2.76 -14.11
C ILE A 53 0.15 -2.32 -13.58
N CYS A 54 0.30 -2.25 -12.26
CA CYS A 54 1.49 -1.72 -11.63
C CYS A 54 2.18 -2.75 -10.75
N PRO A 55 3.52 -2.70 -10.65
CA PRO A 55 4.25 -3.59 -9.75
C PRO A 55 4.04 -3.25 -8.27
N LEU A 56 3.71 -1.99 -7.97
CA LEU A 56 3.48 -1.54 -6.59
C LEU A 56 2.11 -0.89 -6.47
N THR A 57 1.32 -1.34 -5.49
CA THR A 57 0.05 -0.71 -5.11
C THR A 57 0.18 -0.23 -3.68
N VAL A 58 -0.10 1.05 -3.45
CA VAL A 58 -0.08 1.64 -2.10
C VAL A 58 -1.49 2.01 -1.71
N ILE A 59 -1.91 1.58 -0.51
CA ILE A 59 -3.20 1.95 0.07
C ILE A 59 -2.91 2.76 1.32
N ILE A 60 -3.56 3.92 1.46
CA ILE A 60 -3.45 4.76 2.65
C ILE A 60 -4.82 4.87 3.30
N GLY A 61 -4.91 4.49 4.57
CA GLY A 61 -6.13 4.60 5.36
C GLY A 61 -6.82 3.27 5.62
N GLY A 62 -8.00 3.33 6.21
CA GLY A 62 -8.84 2.16 6.45
C GLY A 62 -8.56 1.38 7.72
N PHE A 63 -7.55 1.79 8.50
CA PHE A 63 -7.17 1.05 9.72
C PHE A 63 -8.08 1.33 10.91
N ASN A 64 -8.72 2.50 10.92
CA ASN A 64 -9.55 2.93 12.05
C ASN A 64 -11.05 2.85 11.74
N SER A 65 -11.44 2.10 10.72
CA SER A 65 -12.84 1.98 10.36
C SER A 65 -13.50 0.81 11.12
N PHE A 66 -14.81 0.72 10.97
CA PHE A 66 -15.57 -0.37 11.57
C PHE A 66 -15.11 -1.72 11.03
N GLU A 67 -15.39 -2.79 11.79
CA GLU A 67 -14.90 -4.12 11.53
C GLU A 67 -15.02 -4.57 10.07
N ASP A 68 -16.22 -4.40 9.48
CA ASP A 68 -16.46 -4.84 8.11
C ASP A 68 -15.77 -3.99 7.04
N ASP A 69 -15.47 -2.72 7.36
CA ASP A 69 -14.83 -1.78 6.45
C ASP A 69 -13.32 -1.68 6.69
N ASN A 70 -12.80 -2.37 7.71
CA ASN A 70 -11.40 -2.33 8.04
C ASN A 70 -10.58 -2.87 6.86
N LEU A 71 -9.47 -2.20 6.57
CA LEU A 71 -8.60 -2.56 5.44
C LEU A 71 -8.19 -4.02 5.44
N ARG A 72 -7.84 -4.56 6.62
CA ARG A 72 -7.42 -5.95 6.74
C ARG A 72 -8.50 -6.93 6.31
N VAL A 73 -9.76 -6.65 6.68
CA VAL A 73 -10.90 -7.49 6.29
C VAL A 73 -11.12 -7.43 4.78
N VAL A 74 -11.05 -6.23 4.20
CA VAL A 74 -11.22 -6.05 2.76
C VAL A 74 -10.13 -6.79 2.00
N LEU A 75 -8.88 -6.68 2.43
CA LEU A 75 -7.77 -7.35 1.77
C LEU A 75 -7.89 -8.88 1.85
N SER A 76 -8.38 -9.40 2.99
CA SER A 76 -8.65 -10.83 3.11
C SER A 76 -9.60 -11.33 2.03
N ARG A 77 -10.65 -10.56 1.76
CA ARG A 77 -11.63 -10.91 0.73
C ARG A 77 -11.05 -10.85 -0.68
N VAL A 78 -10.25 -9.80 -0.94
CA VAL A 78 -9.60 -9.65 -2.24
C VAL A 78 -8.66 -10.82 -2.51
N PHE A 79 -7.84 -11.18 -1.53
CA PHE A 79 -6.83 -12.22 -1.71
C PHE A 79 -7.40 -13.63 -1.67
N SER A 80 -8.60 -13.82 -1.15
CA SER A 80 -9.24 -15.14 -1.22
C SER A 80 -9.54 -15.55 -2.65
N ASN A 81 -9.66 -14.58 -3.57
CA ASN A 81 -9.97 -14.81 -4.98
C ASN A 81 -8.79 -14.52 -5.90
N SER A 82 -7.57 -14.41 -5.36
CA SER A 82 -6.40 -14.10 -6.17
C SER A 82 -5.25 -15.05 -5.82
N SER A 83 -4.20 -15.01 -6.63
CA SER A 83 -2.99 -15.80 -6.36
C SER A 83 -2.17 -15.26 -5.21
N LEU A 84 -2.45 -14.02 -4.78
CA LEU A 84 -1.79 -13.42 -3.62
C LEU A 84 -2.32 -14.06 -2.34
N THR A 85 -1.44 -14.32 -1.39
CA THR A 85 -1.82 -14.91 -0.12
C THR A 85 -1.40 -14.00 1.02
N LEU A 86 -2.23 -13.97 2.08
CA LEU A 86 -1.90 -13.22 3.29
C LEU A 86 -0.71 -13.82 4.04
N ASP A 87 -0.31 -15.03 3.69
CA ASP A 87 0.83 -15.69 4.32
C ASP A 87 2.15 -14.96 4.07
N ASN A 88 2.20 -14.14 3.01
CA ASN A 88 3.37 -13.34 2.68
C ASN A 88 3.30 -11.93 3.25
N MET A 89 2.40 -11.69 4.19
CA MET A 89 2.20 -10.39 4.81
C MET A 89 3.22 -10.15 5.93
N ARG A 90 3.87 -8.99 5.88
CA ARG A 90 4.74 -8.52 6.96
C ARG A 90 4.14 -7.25 7.55
N LYS A 91 4.14 -7.17 8.87
CA LYS A 91 3.63 -6.02 9.60
C LYS A 91 4.70 -4.94 9.72
N LEU A 92 4.28 -3.70 9.53
CA LEU A 92 5.12 -2.52 9.76
C LEU A 92 4.61 -1.81 11.00
N SER A 93 5.51 -1.23 11.79
CA SER A 93 5.13 -0.55 13.02
C SER A 93 5.76 0.84 13.09
N ALA A 94 5.03 1.78 13.67
CA ALA A 94 5.53 3.13 13.95
C ALA A 94 5.58 3.36 15.46
N GLU A 95 6.37 4.34 15.90
CA GLU A 95 6.46 4.71 17.32
C GLU A 95 5.12 5.12 17.90
N SER A 96 4.24 5.68 17.06
CA SER A 96 2.88 6.08 17.46
C SER A 96 2.01 4.90 17.88
N GLY A 97 2.40 3.68 17.53
CA GLY A 97 1.59 2.48 17.73
C GLY A 97 0.77 2.10 16.50
N ASN A 98 0.70 2.96 15.51
CA ASN A 98 0.00 2.64 14.26
C ASN A 98 0.76 1.56 13.48
N GLU A 99 0.01 0.80 12.71
CA GLU A 99 0.56 -0.32 11.94
C GLU A 99 0.33 -0.13 10.46
N GLY A 100 1.19 -0.74 9.65
CA GLY A 100 1.00 -0.89 8.23
C GLY A 100 1.31 -2.33 7.85
N TYR A 101 1.14 -2.66 6.58
CA TYR A 101 1.42 -4.00 6.08
C TYR A 101 2.10 -3.93 4.73
N ILE A 102 2.98 -4.88 4.49
CA ILE A 102 3.53 -5.10 3.16
C ILE A 102 3.27 -6.55 2.78
N ILE A 103 2.71 -6.75 1.59
CA ILE A 103 2.37 -8.05 1.07
C ILE A 103 3.08 -8.20 -0.26
N ARG A 104 3.79 -9.32 -0.43
CA ARG A 104 4.54 -9.57 -1.66
C ARG A 104 4.10 -10.87 -2.31
N ASP A 105 3.98 -10.85 -3.62
CA ASP A 105 3.85 -12.05 -4.44
C ASP A 105 4.64 -11.83 -5.73
N ARG A 106 5.49 -12.80 -6.09
CA ARG A 106 6.29 -12.78 -7.33
C ARG A 106 6.78 -11.38 -7.73
N ASN A 107 6.00 -10.71 -8.59
CA ASN A 107 6.37 -9.46 -9.24
C ASN A 107 5.59 -8.27 -8.70
N GLN A 108 4.86 -8.45 -7.60
CA GLN A 108 3.94 -7.44 -7.10
C GLN A 108 4.11 -7.22 -5.61
N ILE A 109 3.97 -5.96 -5.21
CA ILE A 109 3.98 -5.58 -3.80
C ILE A 109 2.76 -4.72 -3.54
N LEU A 110 2.05 -5.02 -2.44
CA LEU A 110 1.01 -4.17 -1.92
C LEU A 110 1.48 -3.61 -0.59
N LEU A 111 1.48 -2.28 -0.46
CA LEU A 111 1.91 -1.57 0.73
C LEU A 111 0.71 -0.85 1.32
N ALA A 112 0.34 -1.19 2.55
CA ALA A 112 -0.79 -0.59 3.25
C ALA A 112 -0.26 0.27 4.39
N LEU A 113 -0.58 1.56 4.38
CA LEU A 113 -0.05 2.53 5.32
C LEU A 113 -1.17 3.26 6.06
N PRO A 114 -0.91 3.69 7.31
CA PRO A 114 -1.91 4.46 8.06
C PRO A 114 -2.05 5.88 7.50
N ASP A 115 -3.18 6.52 7.81
CA ASP A 115 -3.50 7.88 7.38
C ASP A 115 -2.76 8.90 8.26
N SER A 116 -1.44 8.86 8.20
CA SER A 116 -0.55 9.70 9.01
C SER A 116 0.75 9.97 8.23
N PRO A 117 1.01 11.23 7.83
CA PRO A 117 2.23 11.56 7.09
C PRO A 117 3.51 11.19 7.86
N GLU A 118 3.51 11.38 9.18
CA GLU A 118 4.65 11.05 10.01
C GLU A 118 4.95 9.55 10.01
N ASP A 119 3.90 8.74 10.14
CA ASP A 119 4.05 7.29 10.15
C ASP A 119 4.46 6.76 8.77
N ILE A 120 3.95 7.37 7.70
CA ILE A 120 4.35 7.02 6.34
C ILE A 120 5.85 7.24 6.15
N THR A 121 6.35 8.39 6.59
CA THR A 121 7.77 8.72 6.50
C THR A 121 8.61 7.73 7.32
N GLU A 122 8.16 7.40 8.52
CA GLU A 122 8.88 6.47 9.39
C GLU A 122 8.89 5.04 8.81
N MET A 123 7.74 4.55 8.36
CA MET A 123 7.62 3.19 7.83
C MET A 123 8.35 3.00 6.50
N CYS A 124 8.38 4.05 5.67
CA CYS A 124 9.08 4.02 4.39
C CYS A 124 10.55 4.44 4.54
N GLY A 125 11.22 3.91 5.55
CA GLY A 125 12.64 4.15 5.76
C GLY A 125 13.51 3.35 4.80
N GLU A 126 14.81 3.49 4.97
CA GLU A 126 15.80 2.89 4.08
C GLU A 126 15.63 1.38 3.92
N GLU A 127 15.38 0.67 5.01
CA GLU A 127 15.20 -0.78 4.98
C GLU A 127 14.04 -1.21 4.09
N LEU A 128 12.89 -0.55 4.23
CA LEU A 128 11.71 -0.86 3.41
C LEU A 128 11.97 -0.52 1.94
N LEU A 129 12.58 0.63 1.67
CA LEU A 129 12.87 1.05 0.31
C LEU A 129 13.83 0.10 -0.40
N GLU A 130 14.87 -0.36 0.30
CA GLU A 130 15.80 -1.34 -0.24
C GLU A 130 15.08 -2.65 -0.56
N TYR A 131 14.19 -3.08 0.32
CA TYR A 131 13.40 -4.28 0.10
C TYR A 131 12.54 -4.17 -1.15
N ILE A 132 11.79 -3.08 -1.29
CA ILE A 132 10.93 -2.84 -2.45
C ILE A 132 11.76 -2.79 -3.73
N ASP A 133 12.82 -2.01 -3.71
CA ASP A 133 13.68 -1.83 -4.89
C ASP A 133 14.30 -3.15 -5.33
N SER A 134 14.82 -3.93 -4.38
CA SER A 134 15.46 -5.21 -4.70
C SER A 134 14.46 -6.22 -5.29
N LYS A 135 13.23 -6.23 -4.80
CA LYS A 135 12.23 -7.20 -5.27
C LYS A 135 11.63 -6.83 -6.62
N LEU A 136 11.41 -5.54 -6.86
CA LEU A 136 10.81 -5.08 -8.12
C LEU A 136 11.84 -4.92 -9.23
N SER A 137 13.06 -4.50 -8.91
CA SER A 137 14.13 -4.37 -9.89
C SER A 137 14.57 -5.70 -10.46
N SER A 138 14.55 -6.77 -9.65
CA SER A 138 14.93 -8.11 -10.11
C SER A 138 13.98 -8.66 -11.17
N VAL A 139 12.77 -8.13 -11.23
CA VAL A 139 11.75 -8.53 -12.22
C VAL A 139 11.96 -7.82 -13.54
N ASN A 140 12.44 -6.57 -13.48
CA ASN A 140 12.62 -5.72 -14.66
C ASN A 140 14.04 -5.81 -15.23
N GLY A 141 14.89 -6.52 -14.56
CA GLY A 141 16.26 -6.76 -15.00
C GLY A 141 16.37 -8.11 -15.64
#